data_a725cb95a4bd7ab2a0bd10cb4c9eb69d
#
_entry.id   a725cb95a4bd7ab2a0bd10cb4c9eb69d
#
_cell.length_a   1.000
_cell.length_b   1.000
_cell.length_c   1.000
_cell.angle_alpha   90.00
_cell.angle_beta   90.00
_cell.angle_gamma   90.00
#
_symmetry.space_group_name_H-M   'P 1'
#
loop_
_entity.id
_entity.type
_entity.pdbx_description
1 polymer ?
#
loop_
_entity_poly.entity_id
_entity_poly.type
_entity_poly.pdbx_seq_one_letter_code
_entity_poly.pdbx_strand_id
1 'polypeptide(L)'
;KNTVVIYASDQGFYLGEHGWFDKRLMFEESYRTPLLVNWPGITKPGSVNEDMVSNLDLAETFLEIAGVKVPSDMQGRSMVSILKGKTPSNWRKEHYYHYYEYPGSHMVKRHYGISTNRYKLIHYYYDIDEWELYDIQADPLEMKNVYNDPAYASIKDGLHKRLEKLMVKYKDSDALAKSLLPAK
;
A
#
# COMPACT_ATOMS: atom_id res chain seq x y z
N LYS A 1 -26.58 17.62 8.22
CA LYS A 1 -27.13 16.34 7.71
C LYS A 1 -26.77 16.05 6.24
N ASN A 2 -26.27 17.04 5.50
CA ASN A 2 -25.91 16.90 4.07
C ASN A 2 -24.39 17.09 3.86
N THR A 3 -23.59 16.46 4.70
CA THR A 3 -22.12 16.58 4.66
C THR A 3 -21.51 15.22 4.89
N VAL A 4 -20.59 14.81 4.01
CA VAL A 4 -19.72 13.68 4.23
C VAL A 4 -18.48 14.19 5.00
N VAL A 5 -18.15 13.54 6.09
CA VAL A 5 -16.94 13.85 6.87
C VAL A 5 -16.00 12.69 6.76
N ILE A 6 -14.77 12.96 6.33
CA ILE A 6 -13.70 11.97 6.20
C ILE A 6 -12.50 12.45 7.03
N TYR A 7 -12.01 11.58 7.90
CA TYR A 7 -10.76 11.76 8.61
C TYR A 7 -9.78 10.71 8.09
N ALA A 8 -8.66 11.16 7.56
CA ALA A 8 -7.61 10.31 7.01
C ALA A 8 -6.23 10.94 7.26
N SER A 9 -5.17 10.17 7.06
CA SER A 9 -3.81 10.69 6.96
C SER A 9 -3.23 10.35 5.58
N ASP A 10 -2.34 11.18 5.09
CA ASP A 10 -1.57 10.94 3.86
C ASP A 10 -0.52 9.85 4.06
N GLN A 11 0.04 9.74 5.26
CA GLN A 11 1.15 8.86 5.60
C GLN A 11 1.14 8.55 7.10
N GLY A 12 1.65 7.36 7.49
CA GLY A 12 2.04 7.06 8.86
C GLY A 12 3.42 7.63 9.21
N PHE A 13 3.99 7.24 10.34
CA PHE A 13 5.30 7.72 10.79
C PHE A 13 5.92 6.78 11.82
N TYR A 14 7.24 6.53 11.72
CA TYR A 14 8.04 5.83 12.74
C TYR A 14 8.47 6.81 13.82
N LEU A 15 8.25 6.44 15.07
CA LEU A 15 8.70 7.20 16.25
C LEU A 15 9.79 6.47 17.02
N GLY A 16 10.53 5.60 16.36
CA GLY A 16 11.58 4.75 16.90
C GLY A 16 11.42 3.28 16.55
N GLU A 17 10.25 2.88 16.03
CA GLU A 17 10.01 1.52 15.56
C GLU A 17 11.02 1.17 14.45
N HIS A 18 11.47 -0.08 14.40
CA HIS A 18 12.51 -0.56 13.49
C HIS A 18 13.83 0.24 13.55
N GLY A 19 14.05 1.03 14.63
CA GLY A 19 15.20 1.92 14.74
C GLY A 19 15.13 3.17 13.86
N TRP A 20 13.96 3.50 13.32
CA TRP A 20 13.76 4.64 12.40
C TRP A 20 12.94 5.77 13.01
N PHE A 21 13.19 6.96 12.50
CA PHE A 21 12.40 8.17 12.73
C PHE A 21 12.14 8.83 11.37
N ASP A 22 11.15 8.31 10.64
CA ASP A 22 10.83 8.66 9.24
C ASP A 22 9.47 8.04 8.84
N LYS A 23 9.15 8.01 7.53
CA LYS A 23 7.88 7.53 6.98
C LYS A 23 7.98 6.85 5.60
N ARG A 24 9.14 6.33 5.20
CA ARG A 24 9.35 5.90 3.81
C ARG A 24 9.44 4.39 3.59
N LEU A 25 9.72 3.63 4.63
CA LEU A 25 9.73 2.17 4.54
C LEU A 25 8.30 1.61 4.48
N MET A 26 8.15 0.37 3.99
CA MET A 26 6.85 -0.26 3.79
C MET A 26 6.22 -0.88 5.05
N PHE A 27 6.80 -0.71 6.23
CA PHE A 27 6.21 -1.27 7.46
C PHE A 27 4.90 -0.57 7.85
N GLU A 28 4.06 -1.24 8.64
CA GLU A 28 2.70 -0.79 8.95
C GLU A 28 2.64 0.58 9.61
N GLU A 29 3.65 0.98 10.40
CA GLU A 29 3.70 2.30 11.05
C GLU A 29 3.70 3.45 10.05
N SER A 30 4.29 3.24 8.88
CA SER A 30 4.29 4.19 7.78
C SER A 30 3.15 3.95 6.80
N TYR A 31 2.83 2.68 6.53
CA TYR A 31 2.00 2.28 5.41
C TYR A 31 0.51 2.26 5.73
N ARG A 32 0.16 1.94 6.97
CA ARG A 32 -1.22 1.89 7.46
C ARG A 32 -1.62 3.20 8.11
N THR A 33 -2.59 3.87 7.51
CA THR A 33 -3.10 5.15 8.00
C THR A 33 -4.56 5.03 8.46
N PRO A 34 -5.03 5.91 9.36
CA PRO A 34 -6.42 5.92 9.75
C PRO A 34 -7.32 6.37 8.58
N LEU A 35 -8.50 5.75 8.49
CA LEU A 35 -9.58 6.22 7.63
C LEU A 35 -10.91 6.07 8.36
N LEU A 36 -11.53 7.18 8.71
CA LEU A 36 -12.86 7.24 9.31
C LEU A 36 -13.79 8.01 8.40
N VAL A 37 -14.97 7.46 8.13
CA VAL A 37 -15.95 8.07 7.24
C VAL A 37 -17.31 8.15 7.91
N ASN A 38 -17.86 9.34 7.97
CA ASN A 38 -19.25 9.57 8.36
C ASN A 38 -20.02 10.17 7.17
N TRP A 39 -20.87 9.35 6.59
CA TRP A 39 -21.80 9.76 5.52
C TRP A 39 -23.23 9.51 5.98
N PRO A 40 -23.93 10.55 6.48
CA PRO A 40 -25.27 10.41 7.06
C PRO A 40 -26.25 9.72 6.10
N GLY A 41 -26.91 8.68 6.60
CA GLY A 41 -27.87 7.89 5.81
C GLY A 41 -27.25 6.83 4.89
N ILE A 42 -25.93 6.79 4.77
CA ILE A 42 -25.21 5.81 3.93
C ILE A 42 -24.33 4.90 4.81
N THR A 43 -23.38 5.45 5.58
CA THR A 43 -22.52 4.63 6.44
C THR A 43 -23.26 4.20 7.70
N LYS A 44 -23.14 2.92 8.07
CA LYS A 44 -23.68 2.39 9.33
C LYS A 44 -22.79 2.83 10.50
N PRO A 45 -23.30 3.51 11.52
CA PRO A 45 -22.51 3.90 12.69
C PRO A 45 -21.84 2.69 13.36
N GLY A 46 -20.57 2.84 13.74
CA GLY A 46 -19.81 1.79 14.43
C GLY A 46 -19.43 0.59 13.54
N SER A 47 -19.70 0.63 12.23
CA SER A 47 -19.23 -0.43 11.33
C SER A 47 -17.73 -0.32 11.08
N VAL A 48 -17.09 -1.48 10.97
CA VAL A 48 -15.69 -1.63 10.54
C VAL A 48 -15.67 -2.38 9.22
N ASN A 49 -14.80 -1.97 8.32
CA ASN A 49 -14.53 -2.66 7.06
C ASN A 49 -13.02 -2.90 6.95
N GLU A 50 -12.63 -4.11 6.55
CA GLU A 50 -11.23 -4.54 6.44
C GLU A 50 -10.75 -4.66 4.99
N ASP A 51 -11.54 -4.14 4.04
CA ASP A 51 -11.12 -4.10 2.65
C ASP A 51 -9.92 -3.18 2.47
N MET A 52 -8.99 -3.59 1.63
CA MET A 52 -7.79 -2.83 1.34
C MET A 52 -8.13 -1.57 0.53
N VAL A 53 -7.99 -0.42 1.14
CA VAL A 53 -8.21 0.90 0.54
C VAL A 53 -6.91 1.70 0.50
N SER A 54 -6.87 2.75 -0.30
CA SER A 54 -5.68 3.58 -0.48
C SER A 54 -6.07 5.06 -0.58
N ASN A 55 -5.14 5.96 -0.31
CA ASN A 55 -5.30 7.39 -0.54
C ASN A 55 -5.71 7.73 -1.98
N LEU A 56 -5.28 6.91 -2.95
CA LEU A 56 -5.72 7.03 -4.35
C LEU A 56 -7.24 6.93 -4.50
N ASP A 57 -7.92 6.20 -3.63
CA ASP A 57 -9.36 5.95 -3.72
C ASP A 57 -10.21 7.15 -3.31
N LEU A 58 -9.63 8.09 -2.59
CA LEU A 58 -10.35 9.27 -2.10
C LEU A 58 -10.85 10.16 -3.26
N ALA A 59 -10.02 10.40 -4.26
CA ALA A 59 -10.36 11.24 -5.38
C ALA A 59 -11.53 10.66 -6.20
N GLU A 60 -11.47 9.37 -6.54
CA GLU A 60 -12.55 8.67 -7.26
C GLU A 60 -13.84 8.60 -6.42
N THR A 61 -13.69 8.46 -5.10
CA THR A 61 -14.83 8.47 -4.18
C THR A 61 -15.52 9.84 -4.18
N PHE A 62 -14.74 10.92 -4.13
CA PHE A 62 -15.31 12.29 -4.18
C PHE A 62 -16.01 12.57 -5.50
N LEU A 63 -15.43 12.16 -6.62
CA LEU A 63 -16.05 12.30 -7.94
C LEU A 63 -17.37 11.54 -8.02
N GLU A 64 -17.42 10.30 -7.55
CA GLU A 64 -18.68 9.52 -7.54
C GLU A 64 -19.73 10.13 -6.62
N ILE A 65 -19.35 10.61 -5.42
CA ILE A 65 -20.28 11.31 -4.51
C ILE A 65 -20.85 12.56 -5.15
N ALA A 66 -20.04 13.28 -5.92
CA ALA A 66 -20.44 14.49 -6.64
C ALA A 66 -21.22 14.20 -7.92
N GLY A 67 -21.42 12.95 -8.32
CA GLY A 67 -22.07 12.56 -9.57
C GLY A 67 -21.24 12.88 -10.81
N VAL A 68 -19.92 13.05 -10.66
CA VAL A 68 -18.97 13.34 -11.74
C VAL A 68 -18.35 12.04 -12.23
N LYS A 69 -18.22 11.90 -13.55
CA LYS A 69 -17.57 10.72 -14.13
C LYS A 69 -16.08 10.67 -13.75
N VAL A 70 -15.65 9.55 -13.22
CA VAL A 70 -14.24 9.29 -12.93
C VAL A 70 -13.45 9.18 -14.23
N PRO A 71 -12.36 9.96 -14.42
CA PRO A 71 -11.45 9.84 -15.55
C PRO A 71 -10.80 8.43 -15.61
N SER A 72 -10.57 7.94 -16.83
CA SER A 72 -10.08 6.57 -17.04
C SER A 72 -8.59 6.36 -16.75
N ASP A 73 -7.85 7.43 -16.60
CA ASP A 73 -6.42 7.46 -16.28
C ASP A 73 -6.14 7.47 -14.77
N MET A 74 -7.17 7.64 -13.94
CA MET A 74 -7.06 7.52 -12.48
C MET A 74 -6.88 6.05 -12.06
N GLN A 75 -5.97 5.81 -11.12
CA GLN A 75 -5.58 4.45 -10.71
C GLN A 75 -6.32 3.96 -9.45
N GLY A 76 -6.96 4.85 -8.72
CA GLY A 76 -7.77 4.54 -7.55
C GLY A 76 -9.09 3.87 -7.92
N ARG A 77 -9.91 3.62 -6.92
CA ARG A 77 -11.25 3.03 -7.05
C ARG A 77 -12.19 3.68 -6.06
N SER A 78 -13.35 4.10 -6.49
CA SER A 78 -14.33 4.66 -5.57
C SER A 78 -14.73 3.67 -4.48
N MET A 79 -14.68 4.12 -3.24
CA MET A 79 -15.08 3.38 -2.04
C MET A 79 -16.60 3.45 -1.76
N VAL A 80 -17.41 4.11 -2.59
CA VAL A 80 -18.84 4.31 -2.34
C VAL A 80 -19.57 2.99 -2.10
N SER A 81 -19.26 1.94 -2.86
CA SER A 81 -19.86 0.61 -2.64
C SER A 81 -19.52 0.02 -1.27
N ILE A 82 -18.25 0.15 -0.85
CA ILE A 82 -17.77 -0.30 0.47
C ILE A 82 -18.45 0.50 1.58
N LEU A 83 -18.55 1.82 1.43
CA LEU A 83 -19.23 2.71 2.38
C LEU A 83 -20.72 2.38 2.52
N LYS A 84 -21.33 1.82 1.49
CA LYS A 84 -22.70 1.25 1.51
C LYS A 84 -22.76 -0.17 2.07
N GLY A 85 -21.64 -0.72 2.58
CA GLY A 85 -21.57 -2.06 3.15
C GLY A 85 -21.51 -3.19 2.13
N LYS A 86 -21.11 -2.92 0.87
CA LYS A 86 -21.04 -3.93 -0.20
C LYS A 86 -19.69 -3.87 -0.90
N THR A 87 -18.80 -4.81 -0.57
CA THR A 87 -17.51 -4.97 -1.24
C THR A 87 -17.69 -5.57 -2.63
N PRO A 88 -17.22 -4.92 -3.71
CA PRO A 88 -17.20 -5.52 -5.03
C PRO A 88 -16.34 -6.79 -5.08
N SER A 89 -16.78 -7.84 -5.77
CA SER A 89 -16.07 -9.13 -5.85
C SER A 89 -14.66 -9.01 -6.45
N ASN A 90 -14.44 -8.01 -7.29
CA ASN A 90 -13.17 -7.70 -7.92
C ASN A 90 -12.38 -6.61 -7.16
N TRP A 91 -12.73 -6.33 -5.89
CA TRP A 91 -11.98 -5.36 -5.10
C TRP A 91 -10.52 -5.79 -4.95
N ARG A 92 -9.59 -4.82 -4.79
CA ARG A 92 -8.17 -5.12 -4.69
C ARG A 92 -7.86 -5.95 -3.45
N LYS A 93 -6.86 -6.82 -3.60
CA LYS A 93 -6.33 -7.68 -2.51
C LYS A 93 -4.83 -7.48 -2.33
N GLU A 94 -4.29 -6.46 -2.98
CA GLU A 94 -2.86 -6.16 -2.99
C GLU A 94 -2.60 -4.73 -3.36
N HIS A 95 -1.52 -4.18 -2.82
CA HIS A 95 -0.95 -2.90 -3.17
C HIS A 95 0.47 -3.08 -3.67
N TYR A 96 0.85 -2.28 -4.67
CA TYR A 96 2.21 -2.07 -5.13
C TYR A 96 2.76 -0.80 -4.52
N TYR A 97 4.01 -0.83 -4.09
CA TYR A 97 4.75 0.30 -3.57
C TYR A 97 6.12 0.38 -4.22
N HIS A 98 6.62 1.58 -4.52
CA HIS A 98 7.97 1.82 -4.99
C HIS A 98 8.51 3.13 -4.45
N TYR A 99 9.71 3.07 -3.86
CA TYR A 99 10.47 4.20 -3.37
C TYR A 99 11.78 4.32 -4.15
N TYR A 100 11.97 5.44 -4.87
CA TYR A 100 13.07 5.63 -5.82
C TYR A 100 14.21 6.49 -5.27
N GLU A 101 13.96 7.31 -4.24
CA GLU A 101 14.86 8.36 -3.79
C GLU A 101 16.00 7.80 -2.94
N TYR A 102 17.19 7.64 -3.56
CA TYR A 102 18.43 7.36 -2.85
C TYR A 102 19.63 7.62 -3.78
N PRO A 103 20.75 8.24 -3.29
CA PRO A 103 20.85 8.93 -2.01
C PRO A 103 19.97 10.19 -1.98
N GLY A 104 19.42 10.51 -0.82
CA GLY A 104 18.55 11.64 -0.59
C GLY A 104 18.58 12.09 0.86
N SER A 105 17.80 13.09 1.20
CA SER A 105 17.78 13.69 2.55
C SER A 105 17.48 12.68 3.65
N HIS A 106 16.72 11.63 3.32
CA HIS A 106 16.23 10.63 4.27
C HIS A 106 17.10 9.38 4.38
N MET A 107 18.05 9.19 3.47
CA MET A 107 18.97 8.05 3.44
C MET A 107 18.29 6.67 3.45
N VAL A 108 17.00 6.61 3.11
CA VAL A 108 16.26 5.36 2.97
C VAL A 108 16.63 4.70 1.65
N LYS A 109 17.01 3.43 1.70
CA LYS A 109 17.40 2.67 0.51
C LYS A 109 16.22 2.47 -0.44
N ARG A 110 16.50 2.45 -1.75
CA ARG A 110 15.49 2.17 -2.77
C ARG A 110 14.87 0.82 -2.55
N HIS A 111 13.57 0.77 -2.62
CA HIS A 111 12.85 -0.48 -2.47
C HIS A 111 11.51 -0.44 -3.17
N TYR A 112 11.02 -1.60 -3.54
CA TYR A 112 9.66 -1.81 -4.01
C TYR A 112 9.10 -3.09 -3.41
N GLY A 113 7.79 -3.25 -3.50
CA GLY A 113 7.18 -4.43 -2.94
C GLY A 113 5.69 -4.55 -3.19
N ILE A 114 5.17 -5.64 -2.67
CA ILE A 114 3.74 -5.95 -2.64
C ILE A 114 3.29 -6.14 -1.21
N SER A 115 2.18 -5.51 -0.85
CA SER A 115 1.47 -5.75 0.40
C SER A 115 0.12 -6.39 0.12
N THR A 116 -0.23 -7.38 0.92
CA THR A 116 -1.54 -8.05 0.94
C THR A 116 -2.12 -7.94 2.35
N ASN A 117 -3.34 -8.45 2.58
CA ASN A 117 -3.93 -8.46 3.94
C ASN A 117 -3.16 -9.32 4.95
N ARG A 118 -2.18 -10.13 4.50
CA ARG A 118 -1.42 -11.00 5.40
C ARG A 118 0.08 -10.94 5.18
N TYR A 119 0.53 -10.76 3.96
CA TYR A 119 1.95 -10.86 3.63
C TYR A 119 2.44 -9.58 3.00
N LYS A 120 3.68 -9.25 3.29
CA LYS A 120 4.41 -8.15 2.68
C LYS A 120 5.74 -8.68 2.15
N LEU A 121 6.00 -8.49 0.85
CA LEU A 121 7.26 -8.84 0.20
C LEU A 121 7.93 -7.55 -0.27
N ILE A 122 9.16 -7.31 0.16
CA ILE A 122 9.92 -6.09 -0.11
C ILE A 122 11.24 -6.46 -0.77
N HIS A 123 11.64 -5.72 -1.80
CA HIS A 123 12.96 -5.80 -2.41
C HIS A 123 13.70 -4.48 -2.26
N TYR A 124 14.79 -4.50 -1.53
CA TYR A 124 15.78 -3.42 -1.52
C TYR A 124 16.75 -3.65 -2.65
N TYR A 125 16.61 -2.90 -3.72
CA TYR A 125 17.35 -3.15 -4.96
C TYR A 125 18.53 -2.19 -5.15
N TYR A 126 19.47 -2.58 -5.99
CA TYR A 126 20.62 -1.83 -6.46
C TYR A 126 21.71 -1.52 -5.41
N ASP A 127 21.33 -1.01 -4.24
CA ASP A 127 22.32 -0.61 -3.21
C ASP A 127 22.65 -1.74 -2.25
N ILE A 128 21.67 -2.60 -1.95
CA ILE A 128 21.77 -3.70 -0.98
C ILE A 128 21.52 -5.05 -1.66
N ASP A 129 20.49 -5.12 -2.52
CA ASP A 129 19.97 -6.33 -3.18
C ASP A 129 19.51 -7.40 -2.17
N GLU A 130 18.61 -6.99 -1.28
CA GLU A 130 18.04 -7.86 -0.25
C GLU A 130 16.51 -7.97 -0.39
N TRP A 131 16.00 -9.15 -0.04
CA TRP A 131 14.58 -9.43 0.02
C TRP A 131 14.12 -9.65 1.45
N GLU A 132 12.95 -9.11 1.76
CA GLU A 132 12.27 -9.32 3.02
C GLU A 132 10.84 -9.83 2.78
N LEU A 133 10.40 -10.77 3.63
CA LEU A 133 9.04 -11.29 3.65
C LEU A 133 8.53 -11.28 5.08
N TYR A 134 7.36 -10.69 5.28
CA TYR A 134 6.69 -10.63 6.58
C TYR A 134 5.31 -11.26 6.51
N ASP A 135 4.95 -12.04 7.54
CA ASP A 135 3.59 -12.52 7.81
C ASP A 135 2.96 -11.63 8.88
N ILE A 136 2.30 -10.55 8.47
CA ILE A 136 1.77 -9.52 9.37
C ILE A 136 0.64 -10.01 10.27
N GLN A 137 0.08 -11.20 10.04
CA GLN A 137 -0.86 -11.82 10.98
C GLN A 137 -0.14 -12.59 12.08
N ALA A 138 1.00 -13.22 11.79
CA ALA A 138 1.81 -13.93 12.78
C ALA A 138 2.78 -13.00 13.51
N ASP A 139 3.25 -11.96 12.85
CA ASP A 139 4.18 -10.95 13.34
C ASP A 139 3.67 -9.54 12.96
N PRO A 140 2.69 -8.98 13.69
CA PRO A 140 2.12 -7.67 13.41
C PRO A 140 3.10 -6.50 13.50
N LEU A 141 4.24 -6.70 14.16
CA LEU A 141 5.30 -5.69 14.29
C LEU A 141 6.39 -5.85 13.22
N GLU A 142 6.25 -6.78 12.30
CA GLU A 142 7.17 -7.00 11.17
C GLU A 142 8.67 -7.09 11.58
N MET A 143 8.93 -7.76 12.72
CA MET A 143 10.28 -7.90 13.30
C MET A 143 11.03 -9.11 12.77
N LYS A 144 10.35 -10.08 12.16
CA LYS A 144 10.93 -11.33 11.71
C LYS A 144 10.83 -11.49 10.19
N ASN A 145 11.96 -11.24 9.50
CA ASN A 145 12.05 -11.57 8.08
C ASN A 145 12.07 -13.10 7.88
N VAL A 146 11.03 -13.62 7.20
CA VAL A 146 10.84 -15.06 6.91
C VAL A 146 11.15 -15.40 5.45
N TYR A 147 11.81 -14.54 4.69
CA TYR A 147 12.08 -14.73 3.26
C TYR A 147 12.85 -16.03 2.96
N ASN A 148 13.77 -16.40 3.83
CA ASN A 148 14.61 -17.60 3.70
C ASN A 148 14.06 -18.81 4.49
N ASP A 149 12.91 -18.69 5.14
CA ASP A 149 12.28 -19.80 5.85
C ASP A 149 11.58 -20.74 4.85
N PRO A 150 11.97 -22.04 4.79
CA PRO A 150 11.38 -23.01 3.88
C PRO A 150 9.86 -23.17 4.03
N ALA A 151 9.31 -22.91 5.21
CA ALA A 151 7.86 -22.96 5.45
C ALA A 151 7.08 -21.94 4.62
N TYR A 152 7.73 -20.86 4.20
CA TYR A 152 7.14 -19.79 3.40
C TYR A 152 7.49 -19.86 1.90
N ALA A 153 8.19 -20.89 1.43
CA ALA A 153 8.67 -20.97 0.05
C ALA A 153 7.55 -20.80 -0.99
N SER A 154 6.46 -21.54 -0.86
CA SER A 154 5.31 -21.46 -1.79
C SER A 154 4.63 -20.07 -1.76
N ILE A 155 4.54 -19.45 -0.58
CA ILE A 155 3.97 -18.11 -0.39
C ILE A 155 4.87 -17.09 -1.09
N LYS A 156 6.17 -17.16 -0.85
CA LYS A 156 7.19 -16.32 -1.50
C LYS A 156 7.06 -16.37 -3.03
N ASP A 157 7.05 -17.58 -3.61
CA ASP A 157 6.94 -17.76 -5.07
C ASP A 157 5.63 -17.17 -5.63
N GLY A 158 4.54 -17.33 -4.87
CA GLY A 158 3.26 -16.74 -5.21
C GLY A 158 3.29 -15.20 -5.20
N LEU A 159 3.94 -14.61 -4.22
CA LEU A 159 4.07 -13.15 -4.08
C LEU A 159 4.98 -12.56 -5.16
N HIS A 160 6.08 -13.20 -5.51
CA HIS A 160 6.94 -12.77 -6.63
C HIS A 160 6.15 -12.68 -7.93
N LYS A 161 5.40 -13.73 -8.29
CA LYS A 161 4.55 -13.73 -9.50
C LYS A 161 3.48 -12.64 -9.50
N ARG A 162 2.94 -12.30 -8.33
CA ARG A 162 1.95 -11.22 -8.18
C ARG A 162 2.63 -9.86 -8.29
N LEU A 163 3.78 -9.68 -7.67
CA LEU A 163 4.58 -8.46 -7.73
C LEU A 163 4.97 -8.12 -9.19
N GLU A 164 5.47 -9.11 -9.95
CA GLU A 164 5.78 -8.95 -11.38
C GLU A 164 4.55 -8.46 -12.18
N LYS A 165 3.37 -9.04 -11.93
CA LYS A 165 2.13 -8.58 -12.58
C LYS A 165 1.76 -7.16 -12.22
N LEU A 166 2.00 -6.73 -10.98
CA LEU A 166 1.76 -5.35 -10.55
C LEU A 166 2.75 -4.39 -11.22
N MET A 167 4.03 -4.75 -11.30
CA MET A 167 5.04 -3.95 -12.02
C MET A 167 4.63 -3.73 -13.47
N VAL A 168 4.23 -4.79 -14.18
CA VAL A 168 3.72 -4.68 -15.55
C VAL A 168 2.47 -3.79 -15.62
N LYS A 169 1.52 -4.00 -14.71
CA LYS A 169 0.26 -3.22 -14.66
C LYS A 169 0.53 -1.73 -14.49
N TYR A 170 1.46 -1.37 -13.63
CA TYR A 170 1.79 0.03 -13.32
C TYR A 170 2.90 0.59 -14.21
N LYS A 171 3.33 -0.16 -15.24
CA LYS A 171 4.39 0.23 -16.19
C LYS A 171 5.71 0.53 -15.50
N ASP A 172 5.99 -0.18 -14.43
CA ASP A 172 7.23 -0.12 -13.68
C ASP A 172 8.16 -1.28 -14.09
N SER A 173 9.47 -1.07 -13.98
CA SER A 173 10.48 -2.07 -14.32
C SER A 173 11.83 -1.71 -13.73
N ASP A 174 12.71 -2.71 -13.60
CA ASP A 174 14.11 -2.49 -13.21
C ASP A 174 14.84 -1.53 -14.17
N ALA A 175 14.48 -1.54 -15.46
CA ALA A 175 15.05 -0.62 -16.45
C ALA A 175 14.65 0.83 -16.14
N LEU A 176 13.37 1.07 -15.79
CA LEU A 176 12.91 2.39 -15.37
C LEU A 176 13.60 2.81 -14.06
N ALA A 177 13.63 1.93 -13.06
CA ALA A 177 14.30 2.20 -11.80
C ALA A 177 15.77 2.57 -12.00
N LYS A 178 16.50 1.85 -12.86
CA LYS A 178 17.89 2.17 -13.23
C LYS A 178 18.03 3.52 -13.94
N SER A 179 17.08 3.89 -14.80
CA SER A 179 17.12 5.18 -15.52
C SER A 179 16.95 6.40 -14.60
N LEU A 180 16.38 6.19 -13.41
CA LEU A 180 16.16 7.23 -12.39
C LEU A 180 17.31 7.33 -11.37
N LEU A 181 18.38 6.53 -11.55
CA LEU A 181 19.56 6.64 -10.71
C LEU A 181 20.32 7.94 -10.98
N PRO A 182 20.90 8.57 -9.95
CA PRO A 182 21.77 9.73 -10.16
C PRO A 182 22.91 9.39 -11.13
N ALA A 183 23.24 10.31 -12.00
CA ALA A 183 24.46 10.19 -12.79
C ALA A 183 25.66 10.03 -11.85
N LYS A 184 26.54 9.07 -12.15
CA LYS A 184 27.79 8.87 -11.39
C LYS A 184 28.76 10.02 -11.64
#